data_f25c724295853e1db2fcd472add98c8a
#
_entry.id   f25c724295853e1db2fcd472add98c8a
#
_cell.length_a   1.000
_cell.length_b   1.000
_cell.length_c   1.000
_cell.angle_alpha   90.00
_cell.angle_beta   90.00
_cell.angle_gamma   90.00
#
_symmetry.space_group_name_H-M   'P 1'
#
loop_
_entity.id
_entity.type
_entity.pdbx_description
1 polymer ?
#
loop_
_entity_poly.entity_id
_entity_poly.type
_entity_poly.pdbx_seq_one_letter_code
_entity_poly.pdbx_strand_id
1 'polypeptide(L)'
;MSDNNRIVELTHSLSEVLDRKLSEIKAVTGTTRILALNALIEATRAGEAGKGFAVVAAEVKQVSETINAITKSLEVELNEVVKELTNLTADMAHSE
;
A
#
# COMPACT_ATOMS: atom_id res chain seq x y z
N MET A 1 2.49 -31.70 -13.51
CA MET A 1 3.76 -31.00 -13.78
C MET A 1 3.55 -29.65 -14.40
N SER A 2 2.89 -29.56 -15.56
CA SER A 2 2.61 -28.26 -16.17
C SER A 2 1.74 -27.36 -15.27
N ASP A 3 0.82 -27.95 -14.50
CA ASP A 3 -0.02 -27.19 -13.58
C ASP A 3 0.77 -26.60 -12.42
N ASN A 4 1.74 -27.36 -11.87
CA ASN A 4 2.62 -26.89 -10.83
C ASN A 4 3.48 -25.71 -11.32
N ASN A 5 4.04 -25.87 -12.51
CA ASN A 5 4.86 -24.82 -13.12
C ASN A 5 4.04 -23.55 -13.35
N ARG A 6 2.80 -23.73 -13.79
CA ARG A 6 1.90 -22.59 -14.03
C ARG A 6 1.54 -21.89 -12.71
N ILE A 7 1.30 -22.64 -11.65
CA ILE A 7 1.00 -22.07 -10.34
C ILE A 7 2.20 -21.28 -9.82
N VAL A 8 3.41 -21.83 -9.98
CA VAL A 8 4.64 -21.12 -9.59
C VAL A 8 4.79 -19.81 -10.36
N GLU A 9 4.58 -19.84 -11.67
CA GLU A 9 4.65 -18.66 -12.51
C GLU A 9 3.63 -17.59 -12.09
N LEU A 10 2.39 -18.03 -11.84
CA LEU A 10 1.32 -17.12 -11.43
C LEU A 10 1.59 -16.54 -10.06
N THR A 11 2.12 -17.32 -9.14
CA THR A 11 2.48 -16.84 -7.80
C THR A 11 3.57 -15.78 -7.89
N HIS A 12 4.57 -16.01 -8.73
CA HIS A 12 5.65 -15.06 -8.95
C HIS A 12 5.12 -13.75 -9.57
N SER A 13 4.28 -13.88 -10.60
CA SER A 13 3.66 -12.73 -11.25
C SER A 13 2.79 -11.93 -10.28
N LEU A 14 2.02 -12.62 -9.44
CA LEU A 14 1.18 -12.00 -8.43
C LEU A 14 2.04 -11.18 -7.46
N SER A 15 3.14 -11.77 -6.99
CA SER A 15 4.06 -11.10 -6.07
C SER A 15 4.63 -9.81 -6.69
N GLU A 16 5.02 -9.86 -7.96
CA GLU A 16 5.54 -8.68 -8.66
C GLU A 16 4.49 -7.59 -8.81
N VAL A 17 3.26 -7.97 -9.18
CA VAL A 17 2.16 -7.01 -9.33
C VAL A 17 1.83 -6.36 -7.99
N LEU A 18 1.76 -7.16 -6.92
CA LEU A 18 1.46 -6.64 -5.59
C LEU A 18 2.53 -5.67 -5.11
N ASP A 19 3.81 -6.00 -5.28
CA ASP A 19 4.91 -5.13 -4.88
C ASP A 19 4.84 -3.80 -5.62
N ARG A 20 4.59 -3.86 -6.93
CA ARG A 20 4.49 -2.66 -7.75
C ARG A 20 3.30 -1.78 -7.34
N LYS A 21 2.13 -2.40 -7.13
CA LYS A 21 0.92 -1.68 -6.75
C LYS A 21 1.02 -1.08 -5.35
N LEU A 22 1.62 -1.81 -4.42
CA LEU A 22 1.85 -1.29 -3.07
C LEU A 22 2.81 -0.10 -3.09
N SER A 23 3.85 -0.16 -3.92
CA SER A 23 4.76 0.96 -4.09
C SER A 23 4.06 2.19 -4.67
N GLU A 24 3.17 1.98 -5.64
CA GLU A 24 2.36 3.07 -6.22
C GLU A 24 1.45 3.71 -5.17
N ILE A 25 0.80 2.90 -4.35
CA ILE A 25 -0.07 3.40 -3.27
C ILE A 25 0.75 4.22 -2.27
N LYS A 26 1.91 3.72 -1.88
CA LYS A 26 2.80 4.43 -0.95
C LYS A 26 3.25 5.78 -1.52
N ALA A 27 3.58 5.81 -2.80
CA ALA A 27 4.02 7.04 -3.46
C ALA A 27 2.90 8.08 -3.50
N VAL A 28 1.69 7.68 -3.91
CA VAL A 28 0.54 8.57 -3.97
C VAL A 28 0.16 9.06 -2.58
N THR A 29 0.13 8.17 -1.60
CA THR A 29 -0.22 8.50 -0.23
C THR A 29 0.78 9.47 0.38
N GLY A 30 2.08 9.25 0.11
CA GLY A 30 3.14 10.15 0.59
C GLY A 30 3.00 11.54 -0.02
N THR A 31 2.74 11.63 -1.31
CA THR A 31 2.52 12.90 -1.98
C THR A 31 1.28 13.61 -1.44
N THR A 32 0.19 12.89 -1.24
CA THR A 32 -1.04 13.44 -0.70
C THR A 32 -0.81 14.00 0.71
N ARG A 33 -0.06 13.28 1.53
CA ARG A 33 0.27 13.73 2.89
C ARG A 33 1.05 15.04 2.86
N ILE A 34 2.03 15.16 1.98
CA ILE A 34 2.85 16.36 1.84
C ILE A 34 2.01 17.53 1.36
N LEU A 35 1.14 17.30 0.36
CA LEU A 35 0.24 18.33 -0.14
C LEU A 35 -0.71 18.82 0.96
N ALA A 36 -1.25 17.90 1.74
CA ALA A 36 -2.14 18.23 2.84
C ALA A 36 -1.41 19.03 3.92
N LEU A 37 -0.17 18.66 4.23
CA LEU A 37 0.64 19.38 5.21
C LEU A 37 0.94 20.80 4.72
N ASN A 38 1.30 20.95 3.45
CA ASN A 38 1.55 22.26 2.86
C ASN A 38 0.29 23.14 2.88
N ALA A 39 -0.86 22.52 2.56
CA ALA A 39 -2.16 23.22 2.61
C ALA A 39 -2.48 23.66 4.04
N LEU A 40 -2.19 22.82 5.02
CA LEU A 40 -2.40 23.13 6.43
C LEU A 40 -1.54 24.32 6.88
N ILE A 41 -0.27 24.32 6.46
CA ILE A 41 0.65 25.42 6.78
C ILE A 41 0.14 26.73 6.19
N GLU A 42 -0.27 26.72 4.92
CA GLU A 42 -0.79 27.93 4.26
C GLU A 42 -2.11 28.39 4.87
N ALA A 43 -3.00 27.46 5.22
CA ALA A 43 -4.26 27.80 5.88
C ALA A 43 -4.00 28.44 7.25
N THR A 44 -3.02 27.92 7.99
CA THR A 44 -2.64 28.48 9.30
C THR A 44 -2.07 29.89 9.14
N ARG A 45 -1.29 30.12 8.08
CA ARG A 45 -0.77 31.47 7.78
C ARG A 45 -1.85 32.47 7.48
N ALA A 46 -2.94 32.04 6.90
CA ALA A 46 -4.07 32.91 6.59
C ALA A 46 -4.88 33.33 7.83
N GLY A 47 -4.60 32.72 8.98
CA GLY A 47 -5.28 33.05 10.23
C GLY A 47 -6.75 32.69 10.19
N GLU A 48 -7.61 33.61 10.61
CA GLU A 48 -9.06 33.38 10.66
C GLU A 48 -9.65 32.99 9.31
N ALA A 49 -9.15 33.59 8.23
CA ALA A 49 -9.66 33.32 6.88
C ALA A 49 -9.36 31.88 6.45
N GLY A 50 -8.33 31.24 7.00
CA GLY A 50 -7.91 29.89 6.64
C GLY A 50 -8.46 28.78 7.52
N LYS A 51 -9.22 29.08 8.54
CA LYS A 51 -9.67 28.08 9.52
C LYS A 51 -10.41 26.88 8.90
N GLY A 52 -11.33 27.14 7.99
CA GLY A 52 -12.09 26.09 7.32
C GLY A 52 -11.19 25.17 6.50
N PHE A 53 -10.27 25.74 5.76
CA PHE A 53 -9.30 24.98 4.97
C PHE A 53 -8.34 24.19 5.84
N ALA A 54 -7.96 24.75 7.00
CA ALA A 54 -7.07 24.07 7.94
C ALA A 54 -7.70 22.77 8.45
N VAL A 55 -8.99 22.80 8.76
CA VAL A 55 -9.71 21.60 9.21
C VAL A 55 -9.69 20.51 8.14
N VAL A 56 -10.02 20.87 6.90
CA VAL A 56 -10.04 19.93 5.78
C VAL A 56 -8.65 19.37 5.50
N ALA A 57 -7.64 20.24 5.49
CA ALA A 57 -6.26 19.80 5.25
C ALA A 57 -5.78 18.84 6.32
N ALA A 58 -6.12 19.11 7.59
CA ALA A 58 -5.78 18.22 8.70
C ALA A 58 -6.45 16.85 8.54
N GLU A 59 -7.70 16.82 8.10
CA GLU A 59 -8.41 15.57 7.86
C GLU A 59 -7.81 14.77 6.70
N VAL A 60 -7.44 15.43 5.60
CA VAL A 60 -6.79 14.78 4.46
C VAL A 60 -5.45 14.19 4.90
N LYS A 61 -4.69 14.92 5.69
CA LYS A 61 -3.42 14.41 6.24
C LYS A 61 -3.65 13.14 7.06
N GLN A 62 -4.66 13.17 7.92
CA GLN A 62 -4.98 12.01 8.76
C GLN A 62 -5.44 10.82 7.96
N VAL A 63 -6.27 11.03 6.93
CA VAL A 63 -6.70 9.96 6.02
C VAL A 63 -5.48 9.35 5.33
N SER A 64 -4.54 10.17 4.88
CA SER A 64 -3.31 9.67 4.24
C SER A 64 -2.48 8.80 5.19
N GLU A 65 -2.39 9.19 6.46
CA GLU A 65 -1.69 8.39 7.47
C GLU A 65 -2.39 7.05 7.71
N THR A 66 -3.72 7.05 7.72
CA THR A 66 -4.52 5.84 7.85
C THR A 66 -4.32 4.91 6.67
N ILE A 67 -4.34 5.44 5.45
CA ILE A 67 -4.09 4.65 4.24
C ILE A 67 -2.70 4.04 4.29
N ASN A 68 -1.71 4.79 4.74
CA ASN A 68 -0.34 4.28 4.87
C ASN A 68 -0.27 3.11 5.86
N ALA A 69 -0.97 3.21 6.98
CA ALA A 69 -1.02 2.13 7.98
C ALA A 69 -1.71 0.88 7.41
N ILE A 70 -2.83 1.07 6.70
CA ILE A 70 -3.54 -0.04 6.05
C ILE A 70 -2.64 -0.70 5.00
N THR A 71 -1.92 0.09 4.23
CA THR A 71 -1.02 -0.42 3.19
C THR A 71 0.09 -1.26 3.79
N LYS A 72 0.65 -0.84 4.91
CA LYS A 72 1.68 -1.62 5.63
C LYS A 72 1.13 -2.95 6.15
N SER A 73 -0.07 -2.92 6.71
CA SER A 73 -0.75 -4.13 7.17
C SER A 73 -1.03 -5.08 6.01
N LEU A 74 -1.51 -4.54 4.90
CA LEU A 74 -1.77 -5.32 3.68
C LEU A 74 -0.49 -5.96 3.14
N GLU A 75 0.61 -5.22 3.16
CA GLU A 75 1.92 -5.72 2.72
C GLU A 75 2.35 -6.95 3.52
N VAL A 76 2.19 -6.89 4.84
CA VAL A 76 2.52 -8.02 5.73
C VAL A 76 1.62 -9.22 5.43
N GLU A 77 0.32 -9.00 5.33
CA GLU A 77 -0.64 -10.07 5.07
C GLU A 77 -0.43 -10.72 3.71
N LEU A 78 -0.17 -9.94 2.68
CA LEU A 78 0.08 -10.46 1.33
C LEU A 78 1.39 -11.24 1.27
N ASN A 79 2.42 -10.78 1.97
CA ASN A 79 3.69 -11.51 2.03
C ASN A 79 3.51 -12.87 2.68
N GLU A 80 2.67 -12.95 3.71
CA GLU A 80 2.36 -14.23 4.36
C GLU A 80 1.63 -15.18 3.41
N VAL A 81 0.64 -14.68 2.68
CA VAL A 81 -0.12 -15.49 1.72
C VAL A 81 0.78 -15.97 0.58
N VAL A 82 1.60 -15.09 0.03
CA VAL A 82 2.54 -15.46 -1.04
C VAL A 82 3.53 -16.51 -0.55
N LYS A 83 4.00 -16.36 0.68
CA LYS A 83 4.92 -17.32 1.30
C LYS A 83 4.27 -18.70 1.43
N GLU A 84 3.01 -18.74 1.87
CA GLU A 84 2.26 -19.99 1.97
C GLU A 84 2.05 -20.64 0.61
N LEU A 85 1.73 -19.84 -0.40
CA LEU A 85 1.58 -20.34 -1.77
C LEU A 85 2.89 -20.91 -2.30
N THR A 86 3.99 -20.23 -2.05
CA THR A 86 5.31 -20.69 -2.46
C THR A 86 5.68 -22.00 -1.78
N ASN A 87 5.41 -22.12 -0.49
CA ASN A 87 5.66 -23.36 0.25
C ASN A 87 4.78 -24.49 -0.23
N LEU A 88 3.51 -24.21 -0.52
CA LEU A 88 2.57 -25.21 -1.01
C LEU A 88 3.00 -25.74 -2.38
N THR A 89 3.43 -24.87 -3.28
CA THR A 89 3.90 -25.30 -4.60
C THR A 89 5.20 -26.09 -4.52
N ALA A 90 6.07 -25.73 -3.59
CA ALA A 90 7.30 -26.50 -3.35
C ALA A 90 6.97 -27.91 -2.84
N ASP A 91 6.01 -28.03 -1.91
CA ASP A 91 5.57 -29.32 -1.39
C ASP A 91 4.94 -30.16 -2.49
N MET A 92 4.13 -29.57 -3.36
CA MET A 92 3.52 -30.24 -4.50
C MET A 92 4.58 -30.77 -5.47
N ALA A 93 5.61 -29.98 -5.72
CA ALA A 93 6.71 -30.40 -6.59
C ALA A 93 7.47 -31.58 -6.00
N HIS A 94 7.65 -31.60 -4.68
CA HIS A 94 8.33 -32.70 -3.98
C HIS A 94 7.53 -33.99 -3.97
N SER A 95 6.20 -33.89 -3.94
CA SER A 95 5.35 -35.07 -3.91
C SER A 95 5.24 -35.77 -5.27
N GLU A 96 5.69 -35.15 -6.32
CA GLU A 96 5.73 -35.74 -7.66
C GLU A 96 7.05 -36.48 -7.89
#